data_91221fcaabced33954f1dfd002ac02bc
#
_entry.id   91221fcaabced33954f1dfd002ac02bc
#
_cell.length_a   1.000
_cell.length_b   1.000
_cell.length_c   1.000
_cell.angle_alpha   90.00
_cell.angle_beta   90.00
_cell.angle_gamma   90.00
#
_symmetry.space_group_name_H-M   'P 1'
#
loop_
_entity.id
_entity.type
_entity.pdbx_description
1 polymer ?
#
loop_
_entity_poly.entity_id
_entity_poly.type
_entity_poly.pdbx_seq_one_letter_code
_entity_poly.pdbx_strand_id
1 'polypeptide(L)'
;MAVKALVDPEPHYREGAAELLLGDGFFRRDSRPARDCSVLLAWHQARTTTREQPLQWLDLMAGCGIRGLRWGLEAGPACSMPPEIVVNDADGDRRTLLEHNLRPLAAATCSNVPAERLLCQAQLEG
;
A
#
# COMPACT_ATOMS: atom_id res chain seq x y z
N MET A 1 5.62 -12.85 -20.74
CA MET A 1 4.26 -13.34 -20.52
C MET A 1 3.60 -12.66 -19.32
N ALA A 2 4.21 -12.73 -18.14
CA ALA A 2 3.69 -12.02 -16.96
C ALA A 2 3.64 -10.51 -17.18
N VAL A 3 4.66 -9.95 -17.83
CA VAL A 3 4.70 -8.51 -18.14
C VAL A 3 3.55 -8.09 -19.03
N LYS A 4 3.20 -8.90 -20.02
CA LYS A 4 2.09 -8.60 -20.92
C LYS A 4 0.76 -8.57 -20.15
N ALA A 5 0.57 -9.50 -19.22
CA ALA A 5 -0.65 -9.51 -18.40
C ALA A 5 -0.74 -8.29 -17.49
N LEU A 6 0.41 -7.77 -17.02
CA LEU A 6 0.44 -6.59 -16.16
C LEU A 6 0.22 -5.28 -16.92
N VAL A 7 0.59 -5.24 -18.20
CA VAL A 7 0.41 -4.03 -19.00
C VAL A 7 -0.88 -4.03 -19.81
N ASP A 8 -1.68 -5.07 -19.67
CA ASP A 8 -3.02 -5.08 -20.25
C ASP A 8 -3.79 -3.90 -19.67
N PRO A 9 -4.37 -3.04 -20.51
CA PRO A 9 -5.08 -1.85 -20.02
C PRO A 9 -6.26 -2.17 -19.11
N GLU A 10 -6.79 -3.38 -19.15
CA GLU A 10 -7.89 -3.78 -18.29
C GLU A 10 -7.41 -4.69 -17.15
N PRO A 11 -7.87 -4.42 -15.96
CA PRO A 11 -8.59 -3.24 -15.50
C PRO A 11 -7.65 -2.20 -14.88
N HIS A 12 -7.56 -1.05 -15.52
CA HIS A 12 -6.78 0.08 -15.02
C HIS A 12 -7.69 0.98 -14.20
N TYR A 13 -7.21 1.45 -13.04
CA TYR A 13 -8.05 2.17 -12.11
C TYR A 13 -7.32 3.38 -11.53
N ARG A 14 -8.06 4.47 -11.37
CA ARG A 14 -7.56 5.70 -10.73
C ARG A 14 -8.39 6.03 -9.51
N GLU A 15 -7.72 6.41 -8.43
CA GLU A 15 -8.37 6.88 -7.23
C GLU A 15 -7.41 7.81 -6.48
N GLY A 16 -7.83 9.04 -6.19
CA GLY A 16 -6.92 10.03 -5.63
C GLY A 16 -5.69 10.21 -6.52
N ALA A 17 -4.52 10.16 -5.93
CA ALA A 17 -3.26 10.24 -6.68
C ALA A 17 -2.81 8.89 -7.25
N ALA A 18 -3.50 7.80 -6.92
CA ALA A 18 -3.07 6.47 -7.33
C ALA A 18 -3.59 6.11 -8.72
N GLU A 19 -2.73 5.51 -9.50
CA GLU A 19 -3.05 4.90 -10.79
C GLU A 19 -2.43 3.52 -10.80
N LEU A 20 -3.23 2.46 -10.97
CA LEU A 20 -2.77 1.11 -10.77
C LEU A 20 -3.61 0.10 -11.54
N LEU A 21 -3.10 -1.12 -11.61
CA LEU A 21 -3.83 -2.27 -12.15
C LEU A 21 -4.55 -2.98 -11.00
N LEU A 22 -5.82 -3.31 -11.20
CA LEU A 22 -6.59 -4.02 -10.17
C LEU A 22 -6.29 -5.52 -10.13
N GLY A 23 -5.92 -6.09 -11.26
CA GLY A 23 -5.75 -7.52 -11.36
C GLY A 23 -7.08 -8.26 -11.32
N ASP A 24 -7.03 -9.55 -11.06
CA ASP A 24 -8.20 -10.43 -11.01
C ASP A 24 -8.68 -10.73 -9.59
N GLY A 25 -8.11 -10.08 -8.60
CA GLY A 25 -8.46 -10.29 -7.21
C GLY A 25 -9.67 -9.48 -6.76
N PHE A 26 -9.99 -9.68 -5.50
CA PHE A 26 -11.10 -8.96 -4.89
C PHE A 26 -10.78 -7.47 -4.75
N PHE A 27 -11.66 -6.64 -5.29
CA PHE A 27 -11.58 -5.19 -5.15
C PHE A 27 -12.98 -4.59 -5.17
N ARG A 28 -13.26 -3.69 -4.24
CA ARG A 28 -14.56 -3.02 -4.17
C ARG A 28 -14.39 -1.52 -4.32
N ARG A 29 -14.92 -0.99 -5.41
CA ARG A 29 -14.92 0.47 -5.65
C ARG A 29 -15.71 1.19 -4.57
N ASP A 30 -16.78 0.58 -4.08
CA ASP A 30 -17.66 1.13 -3.04
C ASP A 30 -16.95 1.34 -1.71
N SER A 31 -15.80 0.71 -1.50
CA SER A 31 -15.01 0.89 -0.28
C SER A 31 -14.12 2.13 -0.31
N ARG A 32 -14.23 2.96 -1.34
CA ARG A 32 -13.45 4.20 -1.44
C ARG A 32 -13.55 5.07 -0.19
N PRO A 33 -14.72 5.30 0.43
CA PRO A 33 -14.77 6.12 1.64
C PRO A 33 -13.87 5.61 2.76
N ALA A 34 -13.78 4.28 2.93
CA ALA A 34 -12.88 3.69 3.92
C ALA A 34 -11.42 3.94 3.57
N ARG A 35 -11.06 3.85 2.29
CA ARG A 35 -9.71 4.16 1.83
C ARG A 35 -9.38 5.63 2.01
N ASP A 36 -10.32 6.52 1.68
CA ASP A 36 -10.14 7.95 1.89
C ASP A 36 -9.88 8.27 3.36
N CYS A 37 -10.64 7.66 4.27
CA CYS A 37 -10.41 7.81 5.70
C CYS A 37 -9.03 7.33 6.12
N SER A 38 -8.54 6.22 5.56
CA SER A 38 -7.20 5.72 5.88
C SER A 38 -6.11 6.68 5.41
N VAL A 39 -6.31 7.34 4.28
CA VAL A 39 -5.38 8.36 3.78
C VAL A 39 -5.37 9.58 4.70
N LEU A 40 -6.55 10.01 5.15
CA LEU A 40 -6.65 11.14 6.09
C LEU A 40 -5.97 10.83 7.42
N LEU A 41 -6.10 9.60 7.93
CA LEU A 41 -5.42 9.19 9.15
C LEU A 41 -3.91 9.20 8.97
N ALA A 42 -3.41 8.67 7.86
CA ALA A 42 -1.99 8.67 7.55
C ALA A 42 -1.46 10.10 7.44
N TRP A 43 -2.19 10.96 6.76
CA TRP A 43 -1.83 12.38 6.59
C TRP A 43 -1.80 13.10 7.94
N HIS A 44 -2.80 12.86 8.78
CA HIS A 44 -2.85 13.43 10.12
C HIS A 44 -1.65 12.99 10.96
N GLN A 45 -1.34 11.70 10.95
CA GLN A 45 -0.17 11.18 11.66
C GLN A 45 1.11 11.81 11.14
N ALA A 46 1.24 11.91 9.82
CA ALA A 46 2.42 12.52 9.19
C ALA A 46 2.64 13.96 9.65
N ARG A 47 1.57 14.72 9.78
CA ARG A 47 1.64 16.13 10.17
C ARG A 47 1.84 16.36 11.66
N THR A 48 1.34 15.44 12.49
CA THR A 48 1.34 15.64 13.95
C THR A 48 2.44 14.89 14.66
N THR A 49 3.18 14.03 13.96
CA THR A 49 4.25 13.24 14.56
C THR A 49 5.61 13.80 14.17
N THR A 50 6.41 14.14 15.20
CA THR A 50 7.80 14.53 15.01
C THR A 50 8.66 13.36 15.46
N ARG A 51 9.42 12.76 14.53
CA ARG A 51 10.26 11.60 14.83
C ARG A 51 11.59 11.73 14.13
N GLU A 52 12.61 11.14 14.73
CA GLU A 52 13.94 11.04 14.13
C GLU A 52 14.04 9.88 13.15
N GLN A 53 13.07 8.97 13.16
CA GLN A 53 13.03 7.82 12.27
C GLN A 53 11.77 7.88 11.41
N PRO A 54 11.80 7.26 10.22
CA PRO A 54 10.62 7.23 9.35
C PRO A 54 9.41 6.58 10.03
N LEU A 55 8.24 7.09 9.75
CA LEU A 55 6.99 6.42 10.11
C LEU A 55 6.91 5.10 9.35
N GLN A 56 6.33 4.10 9.98
CA GLN A 56 6.12 2.79 9.37
C GLN A 56 4.63 2.54 9.23
N TRP A 57 4.19 2.31 8.02
CA TRP A 57 2.79 2.03 7.71
C TRP A 57 2.67 0.62 7.14
N LEU A 58 1.65 -0.09 7.60
CA LEU A 58 1.52 -1.51 7.35
C LEU A 58 0.12 -1.82 6.83
N ASP A 59 0.04 -2.34 5.61
CA ASP A 59 -1.19 -2.85 5.04
C ASP A 59 -1.14 -4.38 5.06
N LEU A 60 -1.92 -4.98 5.95
CA LEU A 60 -1.85 -6.42 6.23
C LEU A 60 -2.51 -7.28 5.15
N MET A 61 -3.50 -6.74 4.44
CA MET A 61 -4.26 -7.46 3.42
C MET A 61 -4.42 -6.55 2.20
N ALA A 62 -3.33 -6.40 1.47
CA ALA A 62 -3.20 -5.30 0.51
C ALA A 62 -3.97 -5.50 -0.80
N GLY A 63 -4.23 -6.74 -1.21
CA GLY A 63 -4.88 -6.98 -2.50
C GLY A 63 -4.07 -6.41 -3.67
N CYS A 64 -4.59 -5.37 -4.31
CA CYS A 64 -3.88 -4.69 -5.40
C CYS A 64 -2.88 -3.63 -4.92
N GLY A 65 -2.84 -3.32 -3.63
CA GLY A 65 -1.91 -2.35 -3.05
C GLY A 65 -2.38 -0.92 -3.03
N ILE A 66 -3.65 -0.66 -3.30
CA ILE A 66 -4.17 0.70 -3.44
C ILE A 66 -4.02 1.53 -2.16
N ARG A 67 -4.22 0.96 -0.97
CA ARG A 67 -4.09 1.72 0.27
C ARG A 67 -2.66 2.20 0.47
N GLY A 68 -1.69 1.28 0.40
CA GLY A 68 -0.29 1.64 0.57
C GLY A 68 0.19 2.64 -0.47
N LEU A 69 -0.24 2.46 -1.73
CA LEU A 69 0.11 3.39 -2.79
C LEU A 69 -0.43 4.78 -2.50
N ARG A 70 -1.69 4.88 -2.10
CA ARG A 70 -2.29 6.18 -1.76
C ARG A 70 -1.64 6.82 -0.54
N TRP A 71 -1.33 6.03 0.49
CA TRP A 71 -0.63 6.57 1.66
C TRP A 71 0.69 7.21 1.25
N GLY A 72 1.48 6.52 0.44
CA GLY A 72 2.76 7.04 0.00
C GLY A 72 2.65 8.28 -0.86
N LEU A 73 1.69 8.31 -1.80
CA LEU A 73 1.53 9.42 -2.73
C LEU A 73 0.82 10.62 -2.10
N GLU A 74 -0.17 10.39 -1.23
CA GLU A 74 -1.04 11.46 -0.74
C GLU A 74 -0.68 11.91 0.68
N ALA A 75 -0.18 11.02 1.52
CA ALA A 75 0.21 11.36 2.89
C ALA A 75 1.73 11.44 3.07
N GLY A 76 2.48 10.65 2.30
CA GLY A 76 3.94 10.63 2.41
C GLY A 76 4.60 12.00 2.32
N PRO A 77 4.19 12.88 1.39
CA PRO A 77 4.80 14.21 1.29
C PRO A 77 4.66 15.08 2.53
N ALA A 78 3.70 14.77 3.43
CA ALA A 78 3.54 15.50 4.68
C ALA A 78 4.49 15.01 5.79
N CYS A 79 5.17 13.88 5.58
CA CYS A 79 6.14 13.37 6.53
C CYS A 79 7.45 14.15 6.44
N SER A 80 8.12 14.32 7.58
CA SER A 80 9.47 14.92 7.60
C SER A 80 10.50 14.03 6.92
N MET A 81 10.30 12.72 6.98
CA MET A 81 11.09 11.73 6.24
C MET A 81 10.13 10.81 5.51
N PRO A 82 10.51 10.30 4.31
CA PRO A 82 9.64 9.37 3.58
C PRO A 82 9.25 8.18 4.46
N PRO A 83 7.96 7.83 4.53
CA PRO A 83 7.53 6.72 5.35
C PRO A 83 7.95 5.39 4.75
N GLU A 84 8.21 4.42 5.60
CA GLU A 84 8.41 3.04 5.18
C GLU A 84 7.04 2.36 5.10
N ILE A 85 6.70 1.84 3.94
CA ILE A 85 5.40 1.24 3.70
C ILE A 85 5.60 -0.25 3.41
N VAL A 86 4.97 -1.10 4.21
CA VAL A 86 4.94 -2.53 3.98
C VAL A 86 3.55 -2.91 3.55
N VAL A 87 3.44 -3.50 2.36
CA VAL A 87 2.19 -4.06 1.88
C VAL A 87 2.30 -5.57 1.88
N ASN A 88 1.32 -6.20 2.47
CA ASN A 88 1.32 -7.64 2.65
C ASN A 88 0.04 -8.24 2.11
N ASP A 89 0.16 -9.37 1.45
CA ASP A 89 -0.98 -10.20 1.13
C ASP A 89 -0.56 -11.66 1.28
N ALA A 90 -1.39 -12.44 1.96
CA ALA A 90 -1.09 -13.86 2.18
C ALA A 90 -1.03 -14.64 0.87
N ASP A 91 -1.71 -14.16 -0.18
CA ASP A 91 -1.67 -14.76 -1.51
C ASP A 91 -0.39 -14.35 -2.24
N GLY A 92 0.56 -15.28 -2.34
CA GLY A 92 1.83 -15.04 -3.01
C GLY A 92 1.69 -14.70 -4.50
N ASP A 93 0.58 -15.07 -5.12
CA ASP A 93 0.31 -14.73 -6.53
C ASP A 93 0.09 -13.23 -6.73
N ARG A 94 -0.18 -12.50 -5.66
CA ARG A 94 -0.31 -11.03 -5.69
C ARG A 94 1.01 -10.29 -5.78
N ARG A 95 2.12 -10.94 -5.49
CA ARG A 95 3.41 -10.25 -5.34
C ARG A 95 3.80 -9.44 -6.58
N THR A 96 3.68 -10.02 -7.76
CA THR A 96 4.03 -9.33 -9.00
C THR A 96 3.18 -8.08 -9.20
N LEU A 97 1.87 -8.18 -8.95
CA LEU A 97 0.96 -7.06 -9.05
C LEU A 97 1.30 -5.97 -8.04
N LEU A 98 1.56 -6.34 -6.78
CA LEU A 98 1.92 -5.40 -5.74
C LEU A 98 3.21 -4.66 -6.07
N GLU A 99 4.24 -5.37 -6.49
CA GLU A 99 5.52 -4.76 -6.86
C GLU A 99 5.34 -3.79 -8.04
N HIS A 100 4.53 -4.16 -9.01
CA HIS A 100 4.23 -3.28 -10.15
C HIS A 100 3.52 -2.01 -9.68
N ASN A 101 2.46 -2.16 -8.90
CA ASN A 101 1.62 -1.02 -8.50
C ASN A 101 2.34 -0.07 -7.54
N LEU A 102 3.28 -0.57 -6.76
CA LEU A 102 3.99 0.24 -5.76
C LEU A 102 5.29 0.87 -6.28
N ARG A 103 5.62 0.66 -7.56
CA ARG A 103 6.84 1.23 -8.15
C ARG A 103 7.01 2.73 -7.94
N PRO A 104 5.95 3.55 -7.91
CA PRO A 104 6.15 4.98 -7.66
C PRO A 104 6.69 5.32 -6.27
N LEU A 105 6.66 4.38 -5.33
CA LEU A 105 7.10 4.62 -3.95
C LEU A 105 8.53 4.13 -3.75
N ALA A 106 9.38 5.01 -3.20
CA ALA A 106 10.80 4.70 -3.02
C ALA A 106 11.06 3.72 -1.87
N ALA A 107 10.22 3.73 -0.84
CA ALA A 107 10.44 2.96 0.38
C ALA A 107 9.28 2.02 0.68
N ALA A 108 8.78 1.33 -0.34
CA ALA A 108 7.73 0.35 -0.18
C ALA A 108 8.31 -1.06 -0.36
N THR A 109 7.88 -1.98 0.50
CA THR A 109 8.25 -3.39 0.41
C THR A 109 7.00 -4.26 0.39
N CYS A 110 7.07 -5.36 -0.33
CA CYS A 110 5.99 -6.33 -0.43
C CYS A 110 6.34 -7.58 0.36
N SER A 111 5.35 -8.13 1.06
CA SER A 111 5.51 -9.42 1.75
C SER A 111 4.31 -10.31 1.49
N ASN A 112 4.50 -11.61 1.69
CA ASN A 112 3.47 -12.61 1.42
C ASN A 112 3.43 -13.62 2.57
N VAL A 113 2.96 -13.17 3.71
CA VAL A 113 2.80 -14.01 4.90
C VAL A 113 1.38 -13.84 5.44
N PRO A 114 0.90 -14.78 6.26
CA PRO A 114 -0.39 -14.56 6.94
C PRO A 114 -0.37 -13.26 7.73
N ALA A 115 -1.48 -12.51 7.67
CA ALA A 115 -1.56 -11.18 8.29
C ALA A 115 -1.24 -11.20 9.78
N GLU A 116 -1.72 -12.20 10.50
CA GLU A 116 -1.48 -12.35 11.93
C GLU A 116 0.00 -12.56 12.25
N ARG A 117 0.74 -13.26 11.37
CA ARG A 117 2.17 -13.45 11.57
C ARG A 117 2.92 -12.12 11.44
N LEU A 118 2.59 -11.34 10.43
CA LEU A 118 3.22 -10.05 10.22
C LEU A 118 2.94 -9.10 11.37
N LEU A 119 1.69 -9.10 11.86
CA LEU A 119 1.28 -8.27 12.99
C LEU A 119 2.06 -8.66 14.27
N CYS A 120 2.22 -9.95 14.53
CA CYS A 120 2.99 -10.42 15.66
C CYS A 120 4.46 -10.00 15.57
N GLN A 121 5.06 -10.09 14.39
CA GLN A 121 6.43 -9.62 14.17
C GLN A 121 6.56 -8.13 14.45
N ALA A 122 5.64 -7.33 13.94
CA ALA A 122 5.67 -5.88 14.16
C ALA A 122 5.57 -5.53 15.64
N GLN A 123 4.74 -6.26 16.40
CA GLN A 123 4.61 -6.06 17.86
C GLN A 123 5.88 -6.42 18.61
N LEU A 124 6.58 -7.49 18.19
CA LEU A 124 7.81 -7.91 18.82
C LEU A 124 8.98 -6.96 18.53
N GLU A 125 9.01 -6.39 17.35
CA GLU A 125 10.06 -5.44 16.96
C GLU A 125 9.81 -4.03 17.48
N GLY A 126 8.64 -3.80 18.00
CA GLY A 126 8.30 -2.58 18.68
C GLY A 126 7.90 -1.40 18.03
#